data_3a1bd59b384fb7a349067f2a06077923
#
_entry.id   3a1bd59b384fb7a349067f2a06077923
#
_cell.length_a   1.000
_cell.length_b   1.000
_cell.length_c   1.000
_cell.angle_alpha   90.00
_cell.angle_beta   90.00
_cell.angle_gamma   90.00
#
_symmetry.space_group_name_H-M   'P 1'
#
loop_
_entity.id
_entity.type
_entity.pdbx_description
1 polymer ?
#
loop_
_entity_poly.entity_id
_entity_poly.type
_entity_poly.pdbx_seq_one_letter_code
_entity_poly.pdbx_strand_id
1 'polypeptide(L)'
;MFLAGLMSAAFFISDTFTLLTIGLSMIPRTSRTARAVKAALAAGQRGATWFEARESVLIECGGKNFSDVAPNIGFFTIGVLYGLNDFGDSLCAAINCGYDSESVGAAIGALMGIRFGKSGIPEHWQKPLNDLLIPGVGLRSEGIPLTLATIAQRTFTLGKQVIAERG
;
A
#
# COMPACT_ATOMS: atom_id res chain seq x y z
N MET A 1 3.80 6.10 9.63
CA MET A 1 2.93 5.54 10.69
C MET A 1 1.63 4.96 10.13
N PHE A 2 0.87 5.67 9.26
CA PHE A 2 -0.40 5.19 8.69
C PHE A 2 -0.29 3.80 8.05
N LEU A 3 0.57 3.63 7.03
CA LEU A 3 0.77 2.34 6.36
C LEU A 3 1.30 1.25 7.32
N ALA A 4 2.21 1.59 8.23
CA ALA A 4 2.76 0.61 9.16
C ALA A 4 1.69 0.02 10.08
N GLY A 5 0.83 0.86 10.66
CA GLY A 5 -0.29 0.39 11.50
C GLY A 5 -1.31 -0.44 10.71
N LEU A 6 -1.70 0.06 9.53
CA LEU A 6 -2.64 -0.64 8.66
C LEU A 6 -2.09 -2.01 8.22
N MET A 7 -0.86 -2.08 7.74
CA MET A 7 -0.24 -3.32 7.26
C MET A 7 0.00 -4.33 8.39
N SER A 8 0.41 -3.86 9.59
CA SER A 8 0.53 -4.75 10.76
C SER A 8 -0.82 -5.37 11.15
N ALA A 9 -1.90 -4.59 11.08
CA ALA A 9 -3.24 -5.10 11.36
C ALA A 9 -3.76 -6.06 10.27
N ALA A 10 -3.33 -5.89 9.02
CA ALA A 10 -3.80 -6.68 7.88
C ALA A 10 -3.44 -8.17 7.95
N PHE A 11 -2.49 -8.57 8.80
CA PHE A 11 -2.22 -9.99 9.10
C PHE A 11 -3.36 -10.67 9.85
N PHE A 12 -4.22 -9.92 10.54
CA PHE A 12 -5.25 -10.43 11.45
C PHE A 12 -6.65 -9.95 11.09
N ILE A 13 -6.77 -8.86 10.36
CA ILE A 13 -8.03 -8.18 10.06
C ILE A 13 -8.22 -8.14 8.55
N SER A 14 -9.38 -8.62 8.08
CA SER A 14 -9.75 -8.62 6.67
C SER A 14 -10.63 -7.43 6.27
N ASP A 15 -11.30 -6.79 7.22
CA ASP A 15 -12.19 -5.67 6.92
C ASP A 15 -11.43 -4.40 6.55
N THR A 16 -11.63 -3.95 5.32
CA THR A 16 -10.96 -2.79 4.74
C THR A 16 -11.21 -1.49 5.53
N PHE A 17 -12.43 -1.26 5.99
CA PHE A 17 -12.76 -0.06 6.75
C PHE A 17 -12.06 -0.02 8.10
N THR A 18 -12.01 -1.15 8.79
CA THR A 18 -11.28 -1.31 10.05
C THR A 18 -9.79 -1.06 9.86
N LEU A 19 -9.19 -1.59 8.79
CA LEU A 19 -7.77 -1.36 8.47
C LEU A 19 -7.47 0.12 8.25
N LEU A 20 -8.29 0.82 7.47
CA LEU A 20 -8.13 2.26 7.24
C LEU A 20 -8.31 3.07 8.52
N THR A 21 -9.24 2.68 9.38
CA THR A 21 -9.45 3.31 10.70
C THR A 21 -8.26 3.13 11.62
N ILE A 22 -7.67 1.93 11.66
CA ILE A 22 -6.42 1.66 12.40
C ILE A 22 -5.29 2.54 11.86
N GLY A 23 -5.10 2.60 10.54
CA GLY A 23 -4.11 3.49 9.93
C GLY A 23 -4.30 4.94 10.35
N LEU A 24 -5.54 5.46 10.34
CA LEU A 24 -5.87 6.81 10.78
C LEU A 24 -5.59 7.05 12.26
N SER A 25 -5.77 6.05 13.12
CA SER A 25 -5.48 6.17 14.56
C SER A 25 -3.99 6.37 14.86
N MET A 26 -3.11 5.97 13.92
CA MET A 26 -1.66 6.05 14.06
C MET A 26 -1.06 7.41 13.66
N ILE A 27 -1.88 8.36 13.22
CA ILE A 27 -1.44 9.68 12.77
C ILE A 27 -2.29 10.80 13.39
N PRO A 28 -1.76 12.03 13.52
CA PRO A 28 -2.53 13.15 14.02
C PRO A 28 -3.79 13.40 13.18
N ARG A 29 -4.93 13.55 13.83
CA ARG A 29 -6.25 13.73 13.17
C ARG A 29 -6.33 14.94 12.26
N THR A 30 -5.50 15.96 12.48
CA THR A 30 -5.42 17.22 11.74
C THR A 30 -4.33 17.22 10.67
N SER A 31 -3.55 16.12 10.55
CA SER A 31 -2.50 16.01 9.53
C SER A 31 -3.07 16.07 8.12
N ARG A 32 -2.27 16.57 7.16
CA ARG A 32 -2.64 16.57 5.74
C ARG A 32 -2.97 15.15 5.25
N THR A 33 -2.19 14.16 5.67
CA THR A 33 -2.44 12.74 5.35
C THR A 33 -3.80 12.27 5.87
N ALA A 34 -4.18 12.62 7.12
CA ALA A 34 -5.48 12.26 7.65
C ALA A 34 -6.62 12.92 6.87
N ARG A 35 -6.45 14.17 6.41
CA ARG A 35 -7.44 14.84 5.56
C ARG A 35 -7.60 14.15 4.20
N ALA A 36 -6.48 13.77 3.55
CA ALA A 36 -6.50 13.04 2.28
C ALA A 36 -7.25 11.71 2.39
N VAL A 37 -6.96 10.91 3.42
CA VAL A 37 -7.66 9.64 3.67
C VAL A 37 -9.15 9.85 3.92
N LYS A 38 -9.51 10.84 4.72
CA LYS A 38 -10.93 11.19 5.00
C LYS A 38 -11.65 11.65 3.74
N ALA A 39 -10.99 12.42 2.86
CA ALA A 39 -11.57 12.85 1.59
C ALA A 39 -11.89 11.64 0.69
N ALA A 40 -10.98 10.67 0.57
CA ALA A 40 -11.20 9.44 -0.17
C ALA A 40 -12.35 8.60 0.43
N LEU A 41 -12.37 8.43 1.76
CA LEU A 41 -13.44 7.71 2.47
C LEU A 41 -14.80 8.36 2.26
N ALA A 42 -14.90 9.68 2.43
CA ALA A 42 -16.13 10.43 2.24
C ALA A 42 -16.64 10.35 0.79
N ALA A 43 -15.73 10.35 -0.19
CA ALA A 43 -16.09 10.14 -1.59
C ALA A 43 -16.69 8.74 -1.82
N GLY A 44 -16.06 7.69 -1.30
CA GLY A 44 -16.58 6.32 -1.39
C GLY A 44 -17.96 6.16 -0.72
N GLN A 45 -18.14 6.75 0.47
CA GLN A 45 -19.42 6.70 1.20
C GLN A 45 -20.59 7.34 0.46
N ARG A 46 -20.34 8.38 -0.34
CA ARG A 46 -21.40 9.02 -1.17
C ARG A 46 -21.58 8.37 -2.56
N GLY A 47 -20.90 7.25 -2.84
CA GLY A 47 -21.00 6.54 -4.10
C GLY A 47 -20.28 7.22 -5.28
N ALA A 48 -19.32 8.09 -4.99
CA ALA A 48 -18.51 8.72 -6.04
C ALA A 48 -17.65 7.68 -6.79
N THR A 49 -17.33 7.95 -8.04
CA THR A 49 -16.36 7.18 -8.80
C THR A 49 -14.95 7.35 -8.22
N TRP A 50 -14.01 6.45 -8.56
CA TRP A 50 -12.62 6.59 -8.13
C TRP A 50 -11.98 7.90 -8.63
N PHE A 51 -12.39 8.39 -9.81
CA PHE A 51 -11.92 9.63 -10.37
C PHE A 51 -12.41 10.85 -9.56
N GLU A 52 -13.68 10.88 -9.17
CA GLU A 52 -14.24 11.94 -8.30
C GLU A 52 -13.63 11.89 -6.89
N ALA A 53 -13.31 10.68 -6.40
CA ALA A 53 -12.58 10.51 -5.15
C ALA A 53 -11.16 11.08 -5.25
N ARG A 54 -10.47 10.86 -6.38
CA ARG A 54 -9.17 11.47 -6.69
C ARG A 54 -9.24 12.99 -6.64
N GLU A 55 -10.23 13.58 -7.33
CA GLU A 55 -10.42 15.04 -7.32
C GLU A 55 -10.67 15.58 -5.89
N SER A 56 -11.45 14.85 -5.09
CA SER A 56 -11.67 15.20 -3.68
C SER A 56 -10.39 15.22 -2.87
N VAL A 57 -9.49 14.25 -3.08
CA VAL A 57 -8.15 14.21 -2.45
C VAL A 57 -7.30 15.38 -2.92
N LEU A 58 -7.31 15.69 -4.22
CA LEU A 58 -6.53 16.80 -4.78
C LEU A 58 -7.00 18.17 -4.31
N ILE A 59 -8.30 18.39 -4.19
CA ILE A 59 -8.87 19.61 -3.62
C ILE A 59 -8.37 19.81 -2.18
N GLU A 60 -8.32 18.72 -1.40
CA GLU A 60 -7.93 18.80 0.02
C GLU A 60 -6.41 18.98 0.21
N CYS A 61 -5.57 18.35 -0.58
CA CYS A 61 -4.13 18.34 -0.34
C CYS A 61 -3.25 18.22 -1.60
N GLY A 62 -3.80 18.40 -2.79
CA GLY A 62 -3.04 18.39 -4.04
C GLY A 62 -2.00 19.51 -4.12
N GLY A 63 -0.99 19.33 -4.95
CA GLY A 63 0.10 20.29 -5.15
C GLY A 63 0.99 19.91 -6.32
N LYS A 64 2.06 20.67 -6.54
CA LYS A 64 3.01 20.45 -7.65
C LYS A 64 4.01 19.33 -7.37
N ASN A 65 4.18 18.92 -6.11
CA ASN A 65 5.12 17.88 -5.75
C ASN A 65 4.43 16.49 -5.86
N PHE A 66 4.78 15.73 -6.89
CA PHE A 66 4.22 14.41 -7.13
C PHE A 66 4.56 13.39 -6.01
N SER A 67 5.68 13.56 -5.29
CA SER A 67 6.09 12.68 -4.19
C SER A 67 5.55 13.11 -2.82
N ASP A 68 4.62 14.09 -2.76
CA ASP A 68 3.98 14.49 -1.51
C ASP A 68 3.19 13.33 -0.89
N VAL A 69 3.53 12.99 0.35
CA VAL A 69 2.95 11.86 1.08
C VAL A 69 1.44 11.95 1.22
N ALA A 70 0.87 13.15 1.42
CA ALA A 70 -0.55 13.29 1.73
C ALA A 70 -1.45 12.83 0.57
N PRO A 71 -1.35 13.38 -0.66
CA PRO A 71 -2.17 12.89 -1.78
C PRO A 71 -1.88 11.42 -2.11
N ASN A 72 -0.62 10.97 -2.04
CA ASN A 72 -0.27 9.59 -2.35
C ASN A 72 -0.90 8.57 -1.38
N ILE A 73 -1.02 8.87 -0.09
CA ILE A 73 -1.78 8.03 0.86
C ILE A 73 -3.29 8.12 0.59
N GLY A 74 -3.80 9.27 0.14
CA GLY A 74 -5.18 9.38 -0.36
C GLY A 74 -5.43 8.44 -1.54
N PHE A 75 -4.52 8.38 -2.51
CA PHE A 75 -4.61 7.50 -3.68
C PHE A 75 -4.45 6.01 -3.33
N PHE A 76 -3.57 5.68 -2.39
CA PHE A 76 -3.55 4.35 -1.77
C PHE A 76 -4.92 3.98 -1.20
N THR A 77 -5.55 4.90 -0.47
CA THR A 77 -6.88 4.68 0.10
C THR A 77 -7.94 4.45 -0.98
N ILE A 78 -7.88 5.20 -2.10
CA ILE A 78 -8.75 4.98 -3.27
C ILE A 78 -8.54 3.58 -3.83
N GLY A 79 -7.30 3.14 -4.06
CA GLY A 79 -7.01 1.80 -4.54
C GLY A 79 -7.61 0.71 -3.66
N VAL A 80 -7.46 0.85 -2.35
CA VAL A 80 -8.00 -0.12 -1.38
C VAL A 80 -9.54 -0.14 -1.37
N LEU A 81 -10.19 1.03 -1.49
CA LEU A 81 -11.66 1.14 -1.46
C LEU A 81 -12.32 0.67 -2.75
N TYR A 82 -11.80 1.09 -3.89
CA TYR A 82 -12.44 0.86 -5.19
C TYR A 82 -12.02 -0.45 -5.85
N GLY A 83 -10.92 -1.05 -5.41
CA GLY A 83 -10.50 -2.36 -5.88
C GLY A 83 -11.26 -3.54 -5.29
N LEU A 84 -12.11 -3.34 -4.29
CA LEU A 84 -13.01 -4.35 -3.70
C LEU A 84 -12.34 -5.70 -3.41
N ASN A 85 -11.09 -5.66 -2.93
CA ASN A 85 -10.23 -6.82 -2.66
C ASN A 85 -9.71 -7.59 -3.89
N ASP A 86 -9.94 -7.10 -5.11
CA ASP A 86 -9.23 -7.58 -6.29
C ASP A 86 -7.86 -6.91 -6.40
N PHE A 87 -6.82 -7.71 -6.72
CA PHE A 87 -5.44 -7.21 -6.83
C PHE A 87 -5.29 -6.20 -7.99
N GLY A 88 -5.78 -6.57 -9.16
CA GLY A 88 -5.65 -5.76 -10.38
C GLY A 88 -6.43 -4.47 -10.28
N ASP A 89 -7.67 -4.54 -9.84
CA ASP A 89 -8.55 -3.38 -9.68
C ASP A 89 -8.00 -2.42 -8.63
N SER A 90 -7.52 -2.93 -7.49
CA SER A 90 -6.88 -2.10 -6.45
C SER A 90 -5.63 -1.40 -6.96
N LEU A 91 -4.77 -2.13 -7.67
CA LEU A 91 -3.54 -1.60 -8.25
C LEU A 91 -3.84 -0.54 -9.30
N CYS A 92 -4.74 -0.84 -10.25
CA CYS A 92 -5.10 0.06 -11.33
C CYS A 92 -5.80 1.32 -10.81
N ALA A 93 -6.74 1.23 -9.88
CA ALA A 93 -7.40 2.39 -9.29
C ALA A 93 -6.39 3.32 -8.61
N ALA A 94 -5.44 2.76 -7.87
CA ALA A 94 -4.40 3.53 -7.18
C ALA A 94 -3.43 4.22 -8.17
N ILE A 95 -2.89 3.47 -9.14
CA ILE A 95 -1.89 3.97 -10.11
C ILE A 95 -2.50 5.02 -11.04
N ASN A 96 -3.74 4.84 -11.48
CA ASN A 96 -4.45 5.79 -12.34
C ASN A 96 -4.71 7.15 -11.66
N CYS A 97 -4.59 7.23 -10.33
CA CYS A 97 -4.61 8.51 -9.64
C CYS A 97 -3.38 9.38 -9.98
N GLY A 98 -2.30 8.81 -10.48
CA GLY A 98 -1.07 9.54 -10.84
C GLY A 98 -0.18 9.86 -9.64
N TYR A 99 0.57 10.94 -9.71
CA TYR A 99 1.59 11.33 -8.74
C TYR A 99 2.69 10.27 -8.61
N ASP A 100 3.05 9.83 -7.41
CA ASP A 100 4.06 8.79 -7.15
C ASP A 100 3.42 7.40 -7.28
N SER A 101 3.00 7.06 -8.49
CA SER A 101 2.25 5.84 -8.79
C SER A 101 3.05 4.56 -8.50
N GLU A 102 4.38 4.59 -8.60
CA GLU A 102 5.24 3.44 -8.28
C GLU A 102 5.23 3.12 -6.79
N SER A 103 5.39 4.13 -5.92
CA SER A 103 5.36 3.95 -4.46
C SER A 103 3.97 3.56 -3.98
N VAL A 104 2.92 4.15 -4.56
CA VAL A 104 1.54 3.82 -4.24
C VAL A 104 1.22 2.39 -4.68
N GLY A 105 1.61 2.00 -5.89
CA GLY A 105 1.45 0.63 -6.41
C GLY A 105 2.19 -0.40 -5.58
N ALA A 106 3.42 -0.09 -5.14
CA ALA A 106 4.18 -0.95 -4.24
C ALA A 106 3.48 -1.15 -2.89
N ALA A 107 2.88 -0.09 -2.33
CA ALA A 107 2.11 -0.18 -1.08
C ALA A 107 0.83 -1.03 -1.24
N ILE A 108 0.10 -0.90 -2.35
CA ILE A 108 -1.05 -1.77 -2.68
C ILE A 108 -0.59 -3.22 -2.80
N GLY A 109 0.47 -3.49 -3.57
CA GLY A 109 1.01 -4.84 -3.73
C GLY A 109 1.42 -5.48 -2.41
N ALA A 110 2.06 -4.71 -1.52
CA ALA A 110 2.42 -5.18 -0.18
C ALA A 110 1.19 -5.53 0.66
N LEU A 111 0.16 -4.66 0.69
CA LEU A 111 -1.08 -4.92 1.42
C LEU A 111 -1.79 -6.18 0.90
N MET A 112 -1.92 -6.31 -0.41
CA MET A 112 -2.57 -7.47 -1.03
C MET A 112 -1.78 -8.77 -0.80
N GLY A 113 -0.44 -8.68 -0.83
CA GLY A 113 0.44 -9.81 -0.50
C GLY A 113 0.30 -10.26 0.96
N ILE A 114 0.13 -9.34 1.91
CA ILE A 114 -0.14 -9.65 3.33
C ILE A 114 -1.49 -10.35 3.46
N ARG A 115 -2.53 -9.85 2.81
CA ARG A 115 -3.91 -10.35 2.95
C ARG A 115 -4.15 -11.68 2.28
N PHE A 116 -3.60 -11.88 1.10
CA PHE A 116 -3.95 -13.01 0.21
C PHE A 116 -2.78 -13.94 -0.08
N GLY A 117 -1.57 -13.59 0.34
CA GLY A 117 -0.35 -14.32 0.03
C GLY A 117 -0.01 -14.28 -1.47
N LYS A 118 1.09 -14.94 -1.83
CA LYS A 118 1.52 -15.05 -3.24
C LYS A 118 0.45 -15.69 -4.13
N SER A 119 -0.26 -16.68 -3.63
CA SER A 119 -1.30 -17.40 -4.38
C SER A 119 -2.54 -16.55 -4.70
N GLY A 120 -2.79 -15.50 -3.94
CA GLY A 120 -3.87 -14.55 -4.19
C GLY A 120 -3.53 -13.46 -5.21
N ILE A 121 -2.27 -13.37 -5.65
CA ILE A 121 -1.87 -12.45 -6.71
C ILE A 121 -2.02 -13.18 -8.06
N PRO A 122 -2.81 -12.66 -9.02
CA PRO A 122 -2.99 -13.32 -10.31
C PRO A 122 -1.67 -13.52 -11.06
N GLU A 123 -1.53 -14.68 -11.71
CA GLU A 123 -0.28 -15.13 -12.34
C GLU A 123 0.28 -14.15 -13.38
N HIS A 124 -0.60 -13.48 -14.12
CA HIS A 124 -0.19 -12.49 -15.14
C HIS A 124 0.52 -11.26 -14.55
N TRP A 125 0.31 -10.94 -13.26
CA TRP A 125 1.07 -9.92 -12.53
C TRP A 125 2.42 -10.45 -12.02
N GLN A 126 2.52 -11.76 -11.72
CA GLN A 126 3.73 -12.37 -11.20
C GLN A 126 4.74 -12.74 -12.30
N LYS A 127 4.26 -13.30 -13.44
CA LYS A 127 5.12 -13.78 -14.54
C LYS A 127 6.16 -12.78 -15.05
N PRO A 128 5.82 -11.49 -15.26
CA PRO A 128 6.80 -10.52 -15.76
C PRO A 128 7.96 -10.26 -14.80
N LEU A 129 7.77 -10.48 -13.50
CA LEU A 129 8.80 -10.25 -12.47
C LEU A 129 9.84 -11.37 -12.44
N ASN A 130 9.49 -12.57 -12.86
CA ASN A 130 10.36 -13.76 -12.95
C ASN A 130 11.24 -13.96 -11.71
N ASP A 131 10.70 -13.74 -10.51
CA ASP A 131 11.40 -13.81 -9.21
C ASP A 131 12.63 -12.88 -9.10
N LEU A 132 12.80 -11.93 -10.02
CA LEU A 132 13.96 -11.05 -10.07
C LEU A 132 13.81 -9.88 -9.10
N LEU A 133 14.85 -9.63 -8.31
CA LEU A 133 15.02 -8.43 -7.51
C LEU A 133 16.15 -7.58 -8.10
N ILE A 134 15.82 -6.36 -8.54
CA ILE A 134 16.78 -5.40 -9.05
C ILE A 134 17.04 -4.35 -7.96
N PRO A 135 18.18 -4.40 -7.25
CA PRO A 135 18.51 -3.40 -6.25
C PRO A 135 18.67 -2.02 -6.89
N GLY A 136 18.19 -0.98 -6.22
CA GLY A 136 18.41 0.41 -6.63
C GLY A 136 19.91 0.75 -6.69
N VAL A 137 20.26 1.79 -7.48
CA VAL A 137 21.66 2.17 -7.77
C VAL A 137 22.49 2.40 -6.50
N GLY A 138 21.89 2.89 -5.41
CA GLY A 138 22.55 3.12 -4.13
C GLY A 138 22.69 1.88 -3.22
N LEU A 139 22.10 0.75 -3.61
CA LEU A 139 22.05 -0.47 -2.80
C LEU A 139 22.93 -1.61 -3.36
N ARG A 140 23.93 -1.29 -4.14
CA ARG A 140 24.87 -2.28 -4.69
C ARG A 140 25.91 -2.64 -3.64
N SER A 141 25.59 -3.58 -2.76
CA SER A 141 26.55 -4.20 -1.84
C SER A 141 26.62 -5.71 -2.07
N GLU A 142 27.78 -6.30 -1.77
CA GLU A 142 27.93 -7.76 -1.78
C GLU A 142 26.89 -8.39 -0.83
N GLY A 143 26.28 -9.51 -1.25
CA GLY A 143 25.33 -10.27 -0.43
C GLY A 143 23.88 -9.82 -0.47
N ILE A 144 23.49 -8.84 -1.32
CA ILE A 144 22.09 -8.55 -1.57
C ILE A 144 21.46 -9.71 -2.35
N PRO A 145 20.33 -10.29 -1.88
CA PRO A 145 19.63 -11.31 -2.63
C PRO A 145 19.12 -10.75 -3.95
N LEU A 146 19.30 -11.49 -5.04
CA LEU A 146 18.82 -11.10 -6.37
C LEU A 146 17.46 -11.72 -6.71
N THR A 147 16.85 -12.45 -5.76
CA THR A 147 15.52 -13.04 -5.94
C THR A 147 14.56 -12.65 -4.82
N LEU A 148 13.28 -12.48 -5.17
CA LEU A 148 12.21 -12.20 -4.22
C LEU A 148 12.04 -13.35 -3.22
N ALA A 149 12.17 -14.59 -3.67
CA ALA A 149 12.10 -15.78 -2.81
C ALA A 149 13.19 -15.75 -1.73
N THR A 150 14.42 -15.42 -2.09
CA THR A 150 15.54 -15.38 -1.13
C THR A 150 15.35 -14.29 -0.08
N ILE A 151 14.92 -13.08 -0.47
CA ILE A 151 14.70 -12.00 0.50
C ILE A 151 13.51 -12.32 1.41
N ALA A 152 12.44 -12.89 0.88
CA ALA A 152 11.30 -13.33 1.67
C ALA A 152 11.70 -14.38 2.72
N GLN A 153 12.49 -15.39 2.33
CA GLN A 153 12.97 -16.42 3.24
C GLN A 153 13.88 -15.85 4.35
N ARG A 154 14.78 -14.93 4.01
CA ARG A 154 15.65 -14.25 5.01
C ARG A 154 14.82 -13.43 5.99
N THR A 155 13.84 -12.67 5.50
CA THR A 155 12.92 -11.86 6.32
C THR A 155 12.12 -12.74 7.27
N PHE A 156 11.57 -13.85 6.78
CA PHE A 156 10.82 -14.81 7.59
C PHE A 156 11.69 -15.44 8.69
N THR A 157 12.91 -15.86 8.35
CA THR A 157 13.83 -16.45 9.32
C THR A 157 14.20 -15.45 10.42
N LEU A 158 14.50 -14.19 10.04
CA LEU A 158 14.80 -13.12 11.01
C LEU A 158 13.59 -12.83 11.90
N GLY A 159 12.38 -12.78 11.32
CA GLY A 159 11.14 -12.57 12.08
C GLY A 159 10.94 -13.65 13.15
N LYS A 160 11.18 -14.92 12.83
CA LYS A 160 11.13 -16.02 13.81
C LYS A 160 12.15 -15.86 14.94
N GLN A 161 13.38 -15.44 14.64
CA GLN A 161 14.41 -15.20 15.65
C GLN A 161 13.99 -14.07 16.59
N VAL A 162 13.51 -12.94 16.06
CA VAL A 162 13.05 -11.79 16.86
C VAL A 162 11.89 -12.19 17.79
N ILE A 163 10.95 -12.99 17.32
CA ILE A 163 9.83 -13.49 18.15
C ILE A 163 10.37 -14.40 19.26
N ALA A 164 11.30 -15.31 18.97
CA ALA A 164 11.87 -16.21 19.97
C ALA A 164 12.67 -15.48 21.05
N GLU A 165 13.32 -14.35 20.71
CA GLU A 165 14.13 -13.56 21.64
C GLU A 165 13.31 -12.56 22.47
N ARG A 166 12.16 -12.11 22.00
CA ARG A 166 11.38 -11.01 22.59
C ARG A 166 9.92 -11.37 22.94
N GLY A 167 9.45 -12.55 22.55
CA GLY A 167 8.15 -13.11 22.91
C GLY A 167 8.26 -13.97 24.13
#